data_13023f5e77d1a6380bfe25c8e74c4466
#
_entry.id   13023f5e77d1a6380bfe25c8e74c4466
#
_cell.length_a   1.000
_cell.length_b   1.000
_cell.length_c   1.000
_cell.angle_alpha   90.00
_cell.angle_beta   90.00
_cell.angle_gamma   90.00
#
_symmetry.space_group_name_H-M   'P 1'
#
loop_
_entity.id
_entity.type
_entity.pdbx_description
1 polymer ?
#
loop_
_entity_poly.entity_id
_entity_poly.type
_entity_poly.pdbx_seq_one_letter_code
_entity_poly.pdbx_strand_id
1 'polypeptide(L)'
;MALFGVFDVVGSAMNAQTVRLNTIASNLANSNTVAEYPEDTHRARHPVFATMIKEFGNEATAGVRVTGIVESQAPLRTQFAPDHPLANEEGYITLPNVNAIEEMTNMISASRSYQQNVEILNTTKQLLERTLTIGQ
;
A
#
# COMPACT_ATOMS: atom_id res chain seq x y z
N MET A 1 -26.14 11.75 10.84
CA MET A 1 -24.88 12.32 10.36
C MET A 1 -23.69 11.37 10.51
N ALA A 2 -23.64 10.52 11.58
CA ALA A 2 -22.58 9.51 11.75
C ALA A 2 -22.42 8.56 10.54
N LEU A 3 -23.50 8.19 9.84
CA LEU A 3 -23.45 7.32 8.66
C LEU A 3 -22.66 7.94 7.48
N PHE A 4 -22.74 9.25 7.27
CA PHE A 4 -21.96 9.94 6.24
C PHE A 4 -20.47 10.01 6.60
N GLY A 5 -20.14 10.15 7.90
CA GLY A 5 -18.78 10.06 8.38
C GLY A 5 -18.11 8.72 8.09
N VAL A 6 -18.90 7.62 8.14
CA VAL A 6 -18.39 6.28 7.78
C VAL A 6 -17.96 6.20 6.32
N PHE A 7 -18.71 6.82 5.38
CA PHE A 7 -18.31 6.84 3.97
C PHE A 7 -16.96 7.55 3.76
N ASP A 8 -16.75 8.68 4.43
CA ASP A 8 -15.49 9.42 4.35
C ASP A 8 -14.30 8.61 4.90
N VAL A 9 -14.49 7.99 6.07
CA VAL A 9 -13.48 7.15 6.71
C VAL A 9 -13.13 5.95 5.85
N VAL A 10 -14.14 5.19 5.40
CA VAL A 10 -13.95 4.01 4.56
C VAL A 10 -13.37 4.38 3.21
N GLY A 11 -13.82 5.47 2.59
CA GLY A 11 -13.26 5.96 1.33
C GLY A 11 -11.78 6.31 1.45
N SER A 12 -11.38 6.97 2.52
CA SER A 12 -9.97 7.28 2.79
C SER A 12 -9.14 6.02 3.04
N ALA A 13 -9.68 5.04 3.77
CA ALA A 13 -9.03 3.76 4.02
C ALA A 13 -8.85 2.95 2.73
N MET A 14 -9.86 2.91 1.86
CA MET A 14 -9.77 2.23 0.57
C MET A 14 -8.71 2.86 -0.33
N ASN A 15 -8.64 4.19 -0.38
CA ASN A 15 -7.59 4.90 -1.12
C ASN A 15 -6.19 4.56 -0.58
N ALA A 16 -6.02 4.56 0.73
CA ALA A 16 -4.76 4.19 1.38
C ALA A 16 -4.34 2.75 1.04
N GLN A 17 -5.28 1.79 1.06
CA GLN A 17 -5.01 0.40 0.70
C GLN A 17 -4.72 0.25 -0.81
N THR A 18 -5.33 1.04 -1.68
CA THR A 18 -5.02 1.05 -3.11
C THR A 18 -3.58 1.50 -3.36
N VAL A 19 -3.13 2.57 -2.70
CA VAL A 19 -1.73 3.01 -2.78
C VAL A 19 -0.79 1.92 -2.26
N ARG A 20 -1.13 1.29 -1.14
CA ARG A 20 -0.35 0.18 -0.59
C ARG A 20 -0.25 -1.00 -1.56
N LEU A 21 -1.35 -1.42 -2.16
CA LEU A 21 -1.38 -2.50 -3.16
C LEU A 21 -0.52 -2.18 -4.38
N ASN A 22 -0.61 -0.95 -4.89
CA ASN A 22 0.19 -0.51 -6.03
C ASN A 22 1.69 -0.50 -5.69
N THR A 23 2.06 -0.07 -4.50
CA THR A 23 3.45 -0.06 -4.04
C THR A 23 4.00 -1.47 -3.89
N ILE A 24 3.22 -2.39 -3.29
CA ILE A 24 3.58 -3.80 -3.16
C ILE A 24 3.73 -4.45 -4.55
N ALA A 25 2.81 -4.18 -5.47
CA ALA A 25 2.87 -4.70 -6.84
C ALA A 25 4.14 -4.21 -7.57
N SER A 26 4.51 -2.95 -7.38
CA SER A 26 5.77 -2.40 -7.90
C SER A 26 7.00 -3.08 -7.31
N ASN A 27 7.02 -3.31 -5.99
CA ASN A 27 8.09 -4.04 -5.33
C ASN A 27 8.23 -5.47 -5.86
N LEU A 28 7.12 -6.20 -6.00
CA LEU A 28 7.11 -7.56 -6.52
C LEU A 28 7.57 -7.63 -7.98
N ALA A 29 7.08 -6.72 -8.82
CA ALA A 29 7.46 -6.66 -10.22
C ALA A 29 8.97 -6.42 -10.41
N ASN A 30 9.59 -5.69 -9.49
CA ASN A 30 11.01 -5.37 -9.52
C ASN A 30 11.86 -6.22 -8.58
N SER A 31 11.31 -7.23 -7.93
CA SER A 31 12.02 -8.04 -6.92
C SER A 31 13.26 -8.77 -7.44
N ASN A 32 13.31 -9.05 -8.74
CA ASN A 32 14.39 -9.75 -9.40
C ASN A 32 15.05 -8.94 -10.54
N THR A 33 14.80 -7.64 -10.60
CA THR A 33 15.50 -6.77 -11.55
C THR A 33 16.97 -6.66 -11.17
N VAL A 34 17.84 -6.76 -12.16
CA VAL A 34 19.29 -6.72 -11.96
C VAL A 34 19.82 -5.36 -12.42
N ALA A 35 20.75 -4.80 -11.66
CA ALA A 35 21.48 -3.63 -12.06
C ALA A 35 23.00 -3.83 -11.84
N GLU A 36 23.80 -3.10 -12.60
CA GLU A 36 25.25 -3.09 -12.45
C GLU A 36 25.65 -2.33 -11.19
N TYR A 37 25.00 -1.19 -10.95
CA TYR A 37 25.34 -0.31 -9.83
C TYR A 37 24.21 -0.24 -8.79
N PRO A 38 24.55 -0.09 -7.51
CA PRO A 38 23.57 0.04 -6.43
C PRO A 38 22.61 1.22 -6.60
N GLU A 39 23.05 2.31 -7.22
CA GLU A 39 22.26 3.52 -7.45
C GLU A 39 21.15 3.33 -8.49
N ASP A 40 21.34 2.40 -9.44
CA ASP A 40 20.36 2.07 -10.48
C ASP A 40 19.42 0.95 -10.05
N THR A 41 19.66 0.37 -8.88
CA THR A 41 18.88 -0.76 -8.37
C THR A 41 17.58 -0.28 -7.72
N HIS A 42 16.47 -0.94 -8.06
CA HIS A 42 15.20 -0.70 -7.39
C HIS A 42 15.33 -0.94 -5.88
N ARG A 43 14.81 -0.02 -5.08
CA ARG A 43 14.67 -0.19 -3.62
C ARG A 43 13.23 -0.42 -3.26
N ALA A 44 13.00 -1.28 -2.28
CA ALA A 44 11.66 -1.51 -1.75
C ALA A 44 11.03 -0.19 -1.30
N ARG A 45 9.78 0.04 -1.71
CA ARG A 45 9.02 1.26 -1.40
C ARG A 45 7.88 0.92 -0.46
N HIS A 46 7.64 1.80 0.49
CA HIS A 46 6.56 1.64 1.47
C HIS A 46 5.79 2.95 1.61
N PRO A 47 4.45 2.92 1.59
CA PRO A 47 3.65 4.10 1.85
C PRO A 47 3.66 4.44 3.34
N VAL A 48 3.68 5.72 3.66
CA VAL A 48 3.56 6.23 5.02
C VAL A 48 2.17 6.79 5.20
N PHE A 49 1.48 6.33 6.24
CA PHE A 49 0.12 6.74 6.58
C PHE A 49 0.11 7.71 7.75
N ALA A 50 -0.82 8.64 7.72
CA ALA A 50 -1.12 9.52 8.84
C ALA A 50 -2.63 9.61 9.05
N THR A 51 -3.03 9.81 10.28
CA THR A 51 -4.42 10.08 10.63
C THR A 51 -4.82 11.46 10.11
N MET A 52 -6.00 11.54 9.50
CA MET A 52 -6.62 12.77 9.07
C MET A 52 -7.92 12.97 9.87
N ILE A 53 -7.93 13.99 10.71
CA ILE A 53 -9.13 14.35 11.48
C ILE A 53 -9.88 15.40 10.68
N LYS A 54 -11.15 15.11 10.41
CA LYS A 54 -12.11 16.08 9.83
C LYS A 54 -13.18 16.37 10.86
N GLU A 55 -13.39 17.63 11.13
CA GLU A 55 -14.45 18.11 12.01
C GLU A 55 -15.64 18.58 11.16
N PHE A 56 -16.80 18.01 11.42
CA PHE A 56 -18.07 18.43 10.84
C PHE A 56 -19.00 18.86 11.99
N GLY A 57 -19.02 20.15 12.28
CA GLY A 57 -19.77 20.67 13.42
C GLY A 57 -19.23 20.14 14.74
N ASN A 58 -20.05 19.41 15.51
CA ASN A 58 -19.65 18.81 16.79
C ASN A 58 -19.14 17.37 16.68
N GLU A 59 -19.06 16.81 15.46
CA GLU A 59 -18.60 15.44 15.24
C GLU A 59 -17.22 15.46 14.56
N ALA A 60 -16.28 14.73 15.14
CA ALA A 60 -14.95 14.52 14.56
C ALA A 60 -14.89 13.11 13.95
N THR A 61 -14.48 13.02 12.69
CA THR A 61 -14.19 11.76 12.02
C THR A 61 -12.69 11.63 11.77
N ALA A 62 -12.13 10.45 12.05
CA ALA A 62 -10.73 10.15 11.84
C ALA A 62 -10.58 9.24 10.61
N GLY A 63 -10.08 9.81 9.53
CA GLY A 63 -9.71 9.08 8.32
C GLY A 63 -8.20 8.82 8.24
N VAL A 64 -7.77 8.25 7.12
CA VAL A 64 -6.37 7.96 6.83
C VAL A 64 -5.95 8.67 5.55
N ARG A 65 -4.75 9.24 5.55
CA ARG A 65 -4.12 9.77 4.32
C ARG A 65 -2.74 9.17 4.13
N VAL A 66 -2.33 9.03 2.89
CA VAL A 66 -0.95 8.73 2.52
C VAL A 66 -0.17 10.05 2.52
N THR A 67 0.87 10.14 3.33
CA THR A 67 1.73 11.32 3.41
C THR A 67 2.88 11.28 2.42
N GLY A 68 3.27 10.09 2.00
CA GLY A 68 4.32 9.89 1.03
C GLY A 68 4.68 8.42 0.87
N ILE A 69 5.60 8.16 -0.04
CA ILE A 69 6.20 6.84 -0.26
C ILE A 69 7.68 6.98 0.04
N VAL A 70 8.21 6.11 0.88
CA VAL A 70 9.62 6.10 1.28
C VAL A 70 10.31 4.87 0.73
N GLU A 71 11.58 5.02 0.38
CA GLU A 71 12.44 3.91 -0.04
C GLU A 71 13.16 3.31 1.15
N SER A 72 13.22 1.98 1.19
CA SER A 72 13.93 1.25 2.23
C SER A 72 15.43 1.50 2.13
N GLN A 73 16.05 1.83 3.25
CA GLN A 73 17.50 1.98 3.38
C GLN A 73 18.21 0.66 3.73
N ALA A 74 17.49 -0.46 3.77
CA ALA A 74 18.09 -1.76 3.97
C ALA A 74 19.13 -2.06 2.89
N PRO A 75 20.20 -2.82 3.21
CA PRO A 75 21.24 -3.16 2.23
C PRO A 75 20.64 -3.93 1.06
N LEU A 76 21.14 -3.62 -0.14
CA LEU A 76 20.81 -4.33 -1.36
C LEU A 76 21.45 -5.73 -1.34
N ARG A 77 20.85 -6.67 -2.06
CA ARG A 77 21.40 -8.00 -2.22
C ARG A 77 22.45 -7.99 -3.35
N THR A 78 23.53 -8.69 -3.15
CA THR A 78 24.54 -8.93 -4.20
C THR A 78 24.64 -10.42 -4.48
N GLN A 79 24.82 -10.77 -5.73
CA GLN A 79 24.99 -12.15 -6.18
C GLN A 79 26.20 -12.26 -7.11
N PHE A 80 27.02 -13.28 -6.89
CA PHE A 80 28.14 -13.56 -7.77
C PHE A 80 27.65 -14.24 -9.05
N ALA A 81 27.79 -13.54 -10.17
CA ALA A 81 27.39 -14.01 -11.50
C ALA A 81 28.32 -13.37 -12.56
N PRO A 82 29.59 -13.82 -12.66
CA PRO A 82 30.60 -13.18 -13.52
C PRO A 82 30.25 -13.24 -15.01
N ASP A 83 29.44 -14.21 -15.42
CA ASP A 83 29.01 -14.36 -16.82
C ASP A 83 27.78 -13.48 -17.16
N HIS A 84 27.24 -12.76 -16.18
CA HIS A 84 26.08 -11.91 -16.40
C HIS A 84 26.47 -10.60 -17.09
N PRO A 85 25.71 -10.12 -18.11
CA PRO A 85 26.05 -8.89 -18.85
C PRO A 85 26.13 -7.63 -17.97
N LEU A 86 25.45 -7.62 -16.83
CA LEU A 86 25.41 -6.51 -15.86
C LEU A 86 26.28 -6.80 -14.63
N ALA A 87 27.21 -7.75 -14.71
CA ALA A 87 28.18 -7.98 -13.65
C ALA A 87 29.20 -6.84 -13.61
N ASN A 88 29.54 -6.39 -12.39
CA ASN A 88 30.61 -5.42 -12.20
C ASN A 88 32.02 -6.06 -12.45
N GLU A 89 33.07 -5.27 -12.31
CA GLU A 89 34.46 -5.74 -12.53
C GLU A 89 34.87 -6.90 -11.60
N GLU A 90 34.20 -7.01 -10.44
CA GLU A 90 34.42 -8.09 -9.47
C GLU A 90 33.55 -9.33 -9.71
N GLY A 91 32.65 -9.29 -10.71
CA GLY A 91 31.76 -10.37 -11.08
C GLY A 91 30.47 -10.44 -10.25
N TYR A 92 30.07 -9.37 -9.59
CA TYR A 92 28.84 -9.29 -8.82
C TYR A 92 27.76 -8.48 -9.54
N ILE A 93 26.52 -8.93 -9.39
CA ILE A 93 25.31 -8.20 -9.78
C ILE A 93 24.58 -7.70 -8.53
N THR A 94 23.90 -6.57 -8.67
CA THR A 94 23.13 -5.98 -7.59
C THR A 94 21.64 -6.25 -7.80
N LEU A 95 20.98 -6.69 -6.74
CA LEU A 95 19.56 -7.04 -6.70
C LEU A 95 18.82 -6.16 -5.68
N PRO A 96 17.53 -5.90 -5.88
CA PRO A 96 16.72 -5.14 -4.94
C PRO A 96 16.68 -5.73 -3.54
N ASN A 97 16.44 -4.87 -2.56
CA ASN A 97 16.21 -5.26 -1.17
C ASN A 97 14.74 -5.63 -0.90
N VAL A 98 14.09 -6.26 -1.87
CA VAL A 98 12.70 -6.71 -1.80
C VAL A 98 12.65 -8.18 -1.38
N ASN A 99 11.89 -8.47 -0.34
CA ASN A 99 11.55 -9.84 0.04
C ASN A 99 10.19 -10.21 -0.57
N ALA A 100 10.19 -11.04 -1.59
CA ALA A 100 8.96 -11.41 -2.32
C ALA A 100 7.91 -12.08 -1.43
N ILE A 101 8.33 -12.92 -0.46
CA ILE A 101 7.40 -13.61 0.46
C ILE A 101 6.72 -12.60 1.39
N GLU A 102 7.49 -11.66 1.92
CA GLU A 102 6.98 -10.59 2.78
C GLU A 102 6.01 -9.68 2.00
N GLU A 103 6.36 -9.30 0.78
CA GLU A 103 5.50 -8.49 -0.09
C GLU A 103 4.20 -9.24 -0.47
N MET A 104 4.26 -10.54 -0.73
CA MET A 104 3.06 -11.34 -0.97
C MET A 104 2.14 -11.38 0.26
N THR A 105 2.70 -11.53 1.46
CA THR A 105 1.96 -11.48 2.72
C THR A 105 1.32 -10.11 2.92
N ASN A 106 2.06 -9.04 2.65
CA ASN A 106 1.55 -7.67 2.68
C ASN A 106 0.44 -7.44 1.66
N MET A 107 0.55 -8.03 0.46
CA MET A 107 -0.50 -7.96 -0.57
C MET A 107 -1.79 -8.62 -0.10
N ILE A 108 -1.73 -9.81 0.50
CA ILE A 108 -2.90 -10.50 1.05
C ILE A 108 -3.53 -9.66 2.16
N SER A 109 -2.73 -9.11 3.06
CA SER A 109 -3.20 -8.25 4.15
C SER A 109 -3.91 -6.99 3.61
N ALA A 110 -3.31 -6.29 2.66
CA ALA A 110 -3.87 -5.09 2.06
C ALA A 110 -5.15 -5.40 1.27
N SER A 111 -5.17 -6.50 0.53
CA SER A 111 -6.34 -6.96 -0.21
C SER A 111 -7.51 -7.30 0.70
N ARG A 112 -7.26 -8.00 1.81
CA ARG A 112 -8.29 -8.29 2.82
C ARG A 112 -8.83 -7.02 3.46
N SER A 113 -7.96 -6.08 3.82
CA SER A 113 -8.37 -4.79 4.38
C SER A 113 -9.24 -4.01 3.40
N TYR A 114 -8.88 -4.02 2.11
CA TYR A 114 -9.70 -3.40 1.06
C TYR A 114 -11.09 -4.05 0.95
N GLN A 115 -11.15 -5.38 0.92
CA GLN A 115 -12.41 -6.13 0.86
C GLN A 115 -13.30 -5.87 2.08
N GLN A 116 -12.73 -5.81 3.28
CA GLN A 116 -13.46 -5.45 4.50
C GLN A 116 -14.06 -4.03 4.42
N ASN A 117 -13.31 -3.08 3.87
CA ASN A 117 -13.81 -1.72 3.66
C ASN A 117 -14.96 -1.69 2.65
N VAL A 118 -14.90 -2.47 1.58
CA VAL A 118 -16.00 -2.62 0.61
C VAL A 118 -17.24 -3.18 1.28
N GLU A 119 -17.10 -4.20 2.13
CA GLU A 119 -18.23 -4.80 2.87
C GLU A 119 -18.87 -3.81 3.84
N ILE A 120 -18.05 -3.04 4.58
CA ILE A 120 -18.53 -1.98 5.47
C ILE A 120 -19.31 -0.93 4.67
N LEU A 121 -18.81 -0.53 3.49
CA LEU A 121 -19.47 0.44 2.62
C LEU A 121 -20.84 -0.06 2.17
N ASN A 122 -20.92 -1.32 1.71
CA ASN A 122 -22.16 -1.94 1.26
C ASN A 122 -23.17 -2.06 2.41
N THR A 123 -22.73 -2.49 3.59
CA THR A 123 -23.58 -2.58 4.78
C THR A 123 -24.12 -1.22 5.20
N THR A 124 -23.26 -0.20 5.21
CA THR A 124 -23.66 1.18 5.55
C THR A 124 -24.66 1.72 4.55
N LYS A 125 -24.47 1.47 3.25
CA LYS A 125 -25.43 1.82 2.20
C LYS A 125 -26.80 1.17 2.44
N GLN A 126 -26.84 -0.14 2.71
CA GLN A 126 -28.08 -0.86 2.99
C GLN A 126 -28.80 -0.32 4.23
N LEU A 127 -28.03 0.01 5.30
CA LEU A 127 -28.61 0.62 6.49
C LEU A 127 -29.24 1.97 6.19
N LEU A 128 -28.56 2.79 5.38
CA LEU A 128 -29.08 4.10 4.98
C LEU A 128 -30.37 3.96 4.16
N GLU A 129 -30.41 3.05 3.19
CA GLU A 129 -31.60 2.77 2.38
C GLU A 129 -32.78 2.31 3.24
N ARG A 130 -32.54 1.41 4.21
CA ARG A 130 -33.58 0.95 5.15
C ARG A 130 -34.08 2.08 6.06
N THR A 131 -33.16 2.94 6.51
CA THR A 131 -33.55 4.09 7.36
C THR A 131 -34.41 5.07 6.58
N LEU A 132 -34.14 5.30 5.31
CA LEU A 132 -34.95 6.16 4.44
C LEU A 132 -36.32 5.55 4.17
N THR A 133 -36.43 4.23 3.98
CA THR A 133 -37.73 3.55 3.77
C THR A 133 -38.60 3.49 5.02
N ILE A 134 -38.01 3.50 6.22
CA ILE A 134 -38.77 3.55 7.48
C ILE A 134 -39.30 4.96 7.77
N GLY A 135 -38.62 5.99 7.23
CA GLY A 135 -38.98 7.40 7.39
C GLY A 135 -40.09 7.88 6.44
N GLN A 136 -40.59 7.02 5.58
CA GLN A 136 -41.74 7.26 4.69
C GLN A 136 -43.00 6.56 5.24
#